data_a33a2c6321570d38b9d1d584dfd32d78
#
_entry.id   a33a2c6321570d38b9d1d584dfd32d78
#
_cell.length_a   1.000
_cell.length_b   1.000
_cell.length_c   1.000
_cell.angle_alpha   90.00
_cell.angle_beta   90.00
_cell.angle_gamma   90.00
#
_symmetry.space_group_name_H-M   'P 1'
#
loop_
_entity.id
_entity.type
_entity.pdbx_description
1 polymer ?
#
loop_
_entity_poly.entity_id
_entity_poly.type
_entity_poly.pdbx_seq_one_letter_code
_entity_poly.pdbx_strand_id
1 'polypeptide(L)'
;NHASKLKPEVSGTAQSHATASLAYQPNPWMTTPQFIKRIYTMLQVNDTALIIPLFADDNTTHVGYYPVLPSKCTAYDVGGELWLKLDFPTSESVYVEWSRVGVMTRHQYRSDLFGDGTNVLNPTLELMHAQTEGEMNAIKQGAFIRFIGKLSQNRNDKDREQAAKDFNKQLDPSNAGGIAVYDRIFDDVKQITPSSYTVDAAQMERIEKSAYRFFGTNEDVVLNKANEDTYNAFYEGNIETFAVQLGYVLTAMTYSRNEIAHGNEIMFSANRLEFASNTTKLAVSTALFDRGIW
;
A
#
# COMPACT_ATOMS: atom_id res chain seq x y z
N ASN A 1 -8.52 -0.70 4.63
CA ASN A 1 -8.63 -0.11 5.99
C ASN A 1 -9.41 -0.94 7.01
N HIS A 2 -9.65 -2.20 6.73
CA HIS A 2 -10.40 -3.07 7.64
C HIS A 2 -9.62 -3.37 8.93
N ALA A 3 -8.29 -3.43 8.87
CA ALA A 3 -7.44 -3.62 10.04
C ALA A 3 -7.63 -2.53 11.12
N SER A 4 -7.98 -1.30 10.77
CA SER A 4 -8.22 -0.22 11.74
C SER A 4 -9.46 -0.42 12.61
N LYS A 5 -10.30 -1.39 12.30
CA LYS A 5 -11.50 -1.75 13.08
C LYS A 5 -11.23 -2.82 14.14
N LEU A 6 -10.01 -3.36 14.19
CA LEU A 6 -9.58 -4.28 15.24
C LEU A 6 -9.60 -3.57 16.60
N LYS A 7 -10.08 -4.25 17.61
CA LYS A 7 -10.09 -3.78 19.00
C LYS A 7 -9.10 -4.59 19.82
N PRO A 8 -8.25 -3.93 20.59
CA PRO A 8 -7.36 -4.62 21.53
C PRO A 8 -8.16 -5.15 22.72
N GLU A 9 -7.88 -6.38 23.11
CA GLU A 9 -8.39 -7.04 24.28
C GLU A 9 -7.18 -7.51 25.10
N VAL A 10 -7.14 -7.12 26.37
CA VAL A 10 -6.06 -7.46 27.30
C VAL A 10 -6.61 -8.43 28.33
N SER A 11 -6.03 -9.63 28.39
CA SER A 11 -6.37 -10.63 29.38
C SER A 11 -5.27 -10.74 30.46
N GLY A 12 -5.62 -11.37 31.58
CA GLY A 12 -4.74 -11.55 32.72
C GLY A 12 -4.83 -10.41 33.75
N THR A 13 -3.98 -10.49 34.77
CA THR A 13 -4.00 -9.59 35.94
C THR A 13 -2.90 -8.50 35.91
N ALA A 14 -1.87 -8.68 35.06
CA ALA A 14 -0.79 -7.71 34.90
C ALA A 14 -1.22 -6.58 33.97
N GLN A 15 -1.83 -5.54 34.52
CA GLN A 15 -2.12 -4.32 33.75
C GLN A 15 -0.95 -3.36 33.82
N SER A 16 -0.51 -2.88 32.67
CA SER A 16 0.53 -1.85 32.56
C SER A 16 -0.04 -0.57 31.93
N HIS A 17 0.66 0.55 32.10
CA HIS A 17 0.31 1.80 31.41
C HIS A 17 0.30 1.62 29.91
N ALA A 18 1.22 0.83 29.36
CA ALA A 18 1.30 0.55 27.94
C ALA A 18 0.06 -0.22 27.43
N THR A 19 -0.44 -1.22 28.17
CA THR A 19 -1.65 -1.94 27.79
C THR A 19 -2.90 -1.07 27.87
N ALA A 20 -2.99 -0.22 28.89
CA ALA A 20 -4.09 0.73 29.02
C ALA A 20 -4.09 1.75 27.84
N SER A 21 -2.93 2.15 27.35
CA SER A 21 -2.80 3.08 26.23
C SER A 21 -3.37 2.51 24.93
N LEU A 22 -3.30 1.18 24.74
CA LEU A 22 -3.86 0.50 23.55
C LEU A 22 -5.37 0.70 23.38
N ALA A 23 -6.10 0.97 24.47
CA ALA A 23 -7.55 1.16 24.37
C ALA A 23 -7.94 2.39 23.51
N TYR A 24 -7.15 3.47 23.58
CA TYR A 24 -7.48 4.73 22.91
C TYR A 24 -6.31 5.37 22.15
N GLN A 25 -5.13 5.45 22.76
CA GLN A 25 -4.01 6.22 22.24
C GLN A 25 -2.67 5.60 22.66
N PRO A 26 -2.12 4.70 21.82
CA PRO A 26 -0.84 4.01 22.12
C PRO A 26 0.38 4.93 22.18
N ASN A 27 0.28 6.15 21.62
CA ASN A 27 1.32 7.17 21.67
C ASN A 27 0.70 8.57 21.49
N PRO A 28 1.42 9.67 21.84
CA PRO A 28 0.87 11.04 21.79
C PRO A 28 0.38 11.52 20.42
N TRP A 29 0.76 10.84 19.35
CA TRP A 29 0.47 11.30 17.97
C TRP A 29 -0.60 10.47 17.24
N MET A 30 -0.98 9.31 17.79
CA MET A 30 -1.86 8.38 17.06
C MET A 30 -2.91 7.79 17.99
N THR A 31 -4.14 7.75 17.52
CA THR A 31 -5.19 6.91 18.10
C THR A 31 -4.95 5.44 17.75
N THR A 32 -5.54 4.51 18.49
CA THR A 32 -5.41 3.07 18.26
C THR A 32 -5.76 2.65 16.82
N PRO A 33 -6.85 3.11 16.20
CA PRO A 33 -7.12 2.81 14.79
C PRO A 33 -6.05 3.32 13.83
N GLN A 34 -5.46 4.51 14.10
CA GLN A 34 -4.37 5.06 13.27
C GLN A 34 -3.08 4.26 13.44
N PHE A 35 -2.77 3.86 14.67
CA PHE A 35 -1.63 3.02 15.01
C PHE A 35 -1.70 1.66 14.27
N ILE A 36 -2.80 0.95 14.39
CA ILE A 36 -3.02 -0.35 13.71
C ILE A 36 -2.95 -0.18 12.19
N LYS A 37 -3.62 0.85 11.64
CA LYS A 37 -3.58 1.15 10.20
C LYS A 37 -2.16 1.39 9.71
N ARG A 38 -1.35 2.15 10.46
CA ARG A 38 0.03 2.45 10.08
C ARG A 38 0.90 1.19 10.05
N ILE A 39 0.80 0.35 11.10
CA ILE A 39 1.53 -0.92 11.15
C ILE A 39 1.14 -1.83 9.98
N TYR A 40 -0.17 -1.98 9.73
CA TYR A 40 -0.67 -2.77 8.62
C TYR A 40 -0.13 -2.26 7.27
N THR A 41 -0.14 -0.95 7.06
CA THR A 41 0.40 -0.34 5.83
C THR A 41 1.90 -0.59 5.68
N MET A 42 2.69 -0.42 6.76
CA MET A 42 4.12 -0.70 6.74
C MET A 42 4.41 -2.16 6.40
N LEU A 43 3.65 -3.08 6.99
CA LEU A 43 3.78 -4.51 6.72
C LEU A 43 3.43 -4.85 5.26
N GLN A 44 2.41 -4.22 4.68
CA GLN A 44 2.03 -4.46 3.28
C GLN A 44 3.02 -3.87 2.26
N VAL A 45 3.67 -2.75 2.62
CA VAL A 45 4.59 -2.05 1.70
C VAL A 45 6.03 -2.58 1.80
N ASN A 46 6.49 -2.87 3.03
CA ASN A 46 7.89 -3.21 3.27
C ASN A 46 8.11 -4.68 3.67
N ASP A 47 7.04 -5.48 3.77
CA ASP A 47 7.04 -6.84 4.34
C ASP A 47 7.62 -6.91 5.77
N THR A 48 7.92 -5.78 6.38
CA THR A 48 8.41 -5.64 7.76
C THR A 48 7.81 -4.39 8.39
N ALA A 49 7.29 -4.53 9.60
CA ALA A 49 6.86 -3.42 10.42
C ALA A 49 7.57 -3.49 11.78
N LEU A 50 8.15 -2.38 12.19
CA LEU A 50 8.89 -2.24 13.44
C LEU A 50 8.10 -1.41 14.44
N ILE A 51 8.01 -1.90 15.66
CA ILE A 51 7.33 -1.23 16.76
C ILE A 51 8.33 -1.08 17.90
N ILE A 52 8.51 0.12 18.41
CA ILE A 52 9.37 0.37 19.59
C ILE A 52 8.51 0.71 20.80
N PRO A 53 8.95 0.34 22.01
CA PRO A 53 8.30 0.77 23.24
C PRO A 53 8.59 2.24 23.50
N LEU A 54 7.62 2.94 24.08
CA LEU A 54 7.79 4.28 24.62
C LEU A 54 7.91 4.17 26.14
N PHE A 55 8.91 4.84 26.70
CA PHE A 55 9.13 4.90 28.12
C PHE A 55 8.76 6.29 28.68
N ALA A 56 8.37 6.32 29.95
CA ALA A 56 8.21 7.56 30.68
C ALA A 56 9.59 8.22 30.95
N ASP A 57 9.60 9.39 31.57
CA ASP A 57 10.83 10.14 31.87
C ASP A 57 11.80 9.38 32.77
N ASP A 58 11.33 8.33 33.45
CA ASP A 58 12.15 7.43 34.24
C ASP A 58 12.97 6.40 33.44
N ASN A 59 12.75 6.34 32.12
CA ASN A 59 13.33 5.38 31.17
C ASN A 59 13.12 3.90 31.52
N THR A 60 12.21 3.60 32.44
CA THR A 60 11.93 2.24 32.92
C THR A 60 10.47 1.84 32.74
N THR A 61 9.56 2.78 32.98
CA THR A 61 8.12 2.52 32.88
C THR A 61 7.68 2.54 31.43
N HIS A 62 7.25 1.39 30.91
CA HIS A 62 6.69 1.26 29.55
C HIS A 62 5.30 1.90 29.51
N VAL A 63 5.13 2.94 28.71
CA VAL A 63 3.88 3.75 28.66
C VAL A 63 3.14 3.65 27.34
N GLY A 64 3.75 3.12 26.29
CA GLY A 64 3.09 3.03 24.98
C GLY A 64 3.95 2.42 23.89
N TYR A 65 3.46 2.51 22.66
CA TYR A 65 4.06 1.88 21.49
C TYR A 65 4.12 2.87 20.32
N TYR A 66 5.22 2.82 19.59
CA TYR A 66 5.37 3.66 18.41
C TYR A 66 5.84 2.85 17.18
N PRO A 67 5.10 2.89 16.06
CA PRO A 67 5.52 2.24 14.83
C PRO A 67 6.56 3.10 14.12
N VAL A 68 7.77 2.60 13.97
CA VAL A 68 8.90 3.31 13.36
C VAL A 68 9.15 2.86 11.93
N LEU A 69 9.51 3.82 11.07
CA LEU A 69 9.92 3.56 9.69
C LEU A 69 11.33 4.14 9.49
N PRO A 70 12.39 3.38 9.82
CA PRO A 70 13.76 3.80 9.58
C PRO A 70 14.08 3.76 8.08
N SER A 71 15.02 4.58 7.62
CA SER A 71 15.58 4.51 6.27
C SER A 71 16.46 3.28 6.08
N LYS A 72 17.11 2.83 7.19
CA LYS A 72 17.91 1.61 7.23
C LYS A 72 17.80 0.99 8.62
N CYS A 73 17.69 -0.33 8.64
CA CYS A 73 17.74 -1.13 9.85
C CYS A 73 18.90 -2.12 9.74
N THR A 74 19.77 -2.14 10.75
CA THR A 74 20.93 -3.05 10.77
C THR A 74 20.98 -3.77 12.11
N ALA A 75 21.12 -5.08 12.07
CA ALA A 75 21.27 -5.90 13.26
C ALA A 75 22.74 -6.06 13.63
N TYR A 76 23.05 -5.97 14.91
CA TYR A 76 24.38 -6.14 15.50
C TYR A 76 24.32 -7.13 16.65
N ASP A 77 25.34 -7.96 16.77
CA ASP A 77 25.59 -8.76 17.95
C ASP A 77 26.55 -7.97 18.87
N VAL A 78 26.09 -7.72 20.08
CA VAL A 78 26.88 -7.02 21.11
C VAL A 78 26.97 -7.91 22.35
N GLY A 79 28.04 -8.66 22.46
CA GLY A 79 28.27 -9.54 23.63
C GLY A 79 27.31 -10.73 23.75
N GLY A 80 26.76 -11.21 22.62
CA GLY A 80 25.77 -12.30 22.55
C GLY A 80 24.34 -11.81 22.64
N GLU A 81 24.11 -10.50 22.70
CA GLU A 81 22.78 -9.89 22.62
C GLU A 81 22.58 -9.22 21.28
N LEU A 82 21.40 -9.42 20.69
CA LEU A 82 21.05 -8.83 19.41
C LEU A 82 20.52 -7.41 19.60
N TRP A 83 21.13 -6.45 18.90
CA TRP A 83 20.73 -5.05 18.88
C TRP A 83 20.37 -4.59 17.49
N LEU A 84 19.39 -3.70 17.40
CA LEU A 84 19.02 -3.03 16.15
C LEU A 84 19.50 -1.58 16.16
N LYS A 85 20.21 -1.20 15.12
CA LYS A 85 20.46 0.20 14.77
C LYS A 85 19.44 0.66 13.77
N LEU A 86 18.70 1.69 14.12
CA LEU A 86 17.68 2.32 13.31
C LEU A 86 18.20 3.67 12.83
N ASP A 87 18.43 3.81 11.53
CA ASP A 87 18.92 5.05 10.92
C ASP A 87 17.72 5.84 10.36
N PHE A 88 17.66 7.13 10.65
CA PHE A 88 16.62 8.04 10.17
C PHE A 88 17.20 9.16 9.31
N PRO A 89 16.47 9.70 8.30
CA PRO A 89 17.01 10.71 7.39
C PRO A 89 17.34 12.05 8.08
N THR A 90 16.65 12.39 9.15
CA THR A 90 16.68 13.72 9.78
C THR A 90 17.08 13.73 11.26
N SER A 91 17.34 12.56 11.85
CA SER A 91 17.69 12.43 13.25
C SER A 91 18.88 11.48 13.45
N GLU A 92 19.41 11.49 14.65
CA GLU A 92 20.47 10.55 15.04
C GLU A 92 19.97 9.09 14.98
N SER A 93 20.90 8.16 14.79
CA SER A 93 20.61 6.75 14.81
C SER A 93 20.22 6.31 16.22
N VAL A 94 19.20 5.47 16.31
CA VAL A 94 18.72 4.91 17.59
C VAL A 94 19.15 3.45 17.68
N TYR A 95 19.68 3.06 18.83
CA TYR A 95 20.04 1.68 19.14
C TYR A 95 19.01 1.11 20.10
N VAL A 96 18.40 -0.01 19.75
CA VAL A 96 17.39 -0.67 20.58
C VAL A 96 17.72 -2.16 20.67
N GLU A 97 17.62 -2.70 21.86
CA GLU A 97 17.76 -4.14 22.10
C GLU A 97 16.62 -4.90 21.37
N TRP A 98 16.99 -5.99 20.68
CA TRP A 98 16.03 -6.80 19.93
C TRP A 98 14.84 -7.30 20.78
N SER A 99 15.12 -7.68 22.03
CA SER A 99 14.11 -8.18 22.96
C SER A 99 12.98 -7.19 23.25
N ARG A 100 13.24 -5.90 23.03
CA ARG A 100 12.28 -4.80 23.29
C ARG A 100 11.58 -4.32 22.03
N VAL A 101 12.03 -4.73 20.85
CA VAL A 101 11.45 -4.31 19.57
C VAL A 101 10.42 -5.31 19.11
N GLY A 102 9.23 -4.83 18.77
CA GLY A 102 8.24 -5.63 18.07
C GLY A 102 8.55 -5.66 16.58
N VAL A 103 8.82 -6.84 16.05
CA VAL A 103 9.03 -7.04 14.63
C VAL A 103 7.92 -7.89 14.07
N MET A 104 7.19 -7.33 13.13
CA MET A 104 6.19 -8.05 12.35
C MET A 104 6.74 -8.27 10.95
N THR A 105 6.58 -9.47 10.42
CA THR A 105 7.09 -9.84 9.11
C THR A 105 6.01 -10.47 8.25
N ARG A 106 6.10 -10.22 6.94
CA ARG A 106 5.34 -10.88 5.90
C ARG A 106 6.34 -11.39 4.86
N HIS A 107 6.07 -12.54 4.24
CA HIS A 107 6.96 -13.13 3.23
C HIS A 107 8.42 -13.24 3.71
N GLN A 108 8.63 -13.77 4.91
CA GLN A 108 9.96 -14.00 5.46
C GLN A 108 10.54 -15.31 4.92
N TYR A 109 11.61 -15.23 4.11
CA TYR A 109 12.24 -16.38 3.49
C TYR A 109 13.78 -16.34 3.54
N ARG A 110 14.39 -15.20 3.19
CA ARG A 110 15.86 -15.05 3.10
C ARG A 110 16.49 -14.58 4.40
N SER A 111 15.77 -13.83 5.19
CA SER A 111 16.23 -13.25 6.44
C SER A 111 15.50 -13.89 7.62
N ASP A 112 16.25 -14.25 8.68
CA ASP A 112 15.67 -14.75 9.92
C ASP A 112 15.02 -13.64 10.76
N LEU A 113 15.30 -12.37 10.45
CA LEU A 113 14.85 -11.22 11.24
C LEU A 113 13.80 -10.36 10.55
N PHE A 114 13.84 -10.25 9.22
CA PHE A 114 13.03 -9.32 8.46
C PHE A 114 12.32 -10.00 7.29
N GLY A 115 11.25 -9.41 6.82
CA GLY A 115 10.60 -9.80 5.57
C GLY A 115 11.46 -9.44 4.36
N ASP A 116 11.23 -10.13 3.24
CA ASP A 116 12.08 -10.02 2.04
C ASP A 116 11.79 -8.78 1.18
N GLY A 117 10.79 -8.01 1.51
CA GLY A 117 10.33 -6.83 0.76
C GLY A 117 9.45 -7.20 -0.44
N THR A 118 8.78 -6.19 -0.96
CA THR A 118 7.81 -6.32 -2.07
C THR A 118 8.46 -6.43 -3.45
N ASN A 119 9.75 -6.74 -3.53
CA ASN A 119 10.50 -6.80 -4.79
C ASN A 119 9.89 -7.73 -5.84
N VAL A 120 9.16 -8.77 -5.40
CA VAL A 120 8.44 -9.69 -6.31
C VAL A 120 7.34 -8.98 -7.10
N LEU A 121 6.76 -7.91 -6.55
CA LEU A 121 5.72 -7.12 -7.18
C LEU A 121 6.28 -6.07 -8.16
N ASN A 122 7.55 -5.69 -8.04
CA ASN A 122 8.16 -4.64 -8.85
C ASN A 122 7.95 -4.81 -10.36
N PRO A 123 8.16 -6.00 -10.97
CA PRO A 123 7.93 -6.17 -12.41
C PRO A 123 6.46 -5.91 -12.81
N THR A 124 5.50 -6.25 -11.95
CA THR A 124 4.08 -5.99 -12.19
C THR A 124 3.79 -4.49 -12.12
N LEU A 125 4.35 -3.79 -11.14
CA LEU A 125 4.20 -2.33 -10.99
C LEU A 125 4.88 -1.56 -12.11
N GLU A 126 6.08 -1.98 -12.54
CA GLU A 126 6.79 -1.40 -13.69
C GLU A 126 5.99 -1.56 -14.97
N LEU A 127 5.36 -2.71 -15.18
CA LEU A 127 4.50 -2.95 -16.33
C LEU A 127 3.25 -2.06 -16.31
N MET A 128 2.59 -1.92 -15.15
CA MET A 128 1.47 -0.98 -14.97
C MET A 128 1.89 0.46 -15.29
N HIS A 129 3.04 0.88 -14.78
CA HIS A 129 3.58 2.21 -15.03
C HIS A 129 3.88 2.44 -16.51
N ALA A 130 4.57 1.51 -17.16
CA ALA A 130 4.87 1.58 -18.58
C ALA A 130 3.61 1.64 -19.47
N GLN A 131 2.56 0.90 -19.11
CA GLN A 131 1.27 0.97 -19.81
C GLN A 131 0.61 2.34 -19.64
N THR A 132 0.56 2.88 -18.42
CA THR A 132 0.01 4.21 -18.13
C THR A 132 0.78 5.31 -18.87
N GLU A 133 2.12 5.23 -18.92
CA GLU A 133 2.94 6.14 -19.73
C GLU A 133 2.66 5.99 -21.23
N GLY A 134 2.51 4.75 -21.71
CA GLY A 134 2.15 4.48 -23.10
C GLY A 134 0.81 5.11 -23.49
N GLU A 135 -0.22 4.98 -22.64
CA GLU A 135 -1.53 5.62 -22.84
C GLU A 135 -1.42 7.15 -22.84
N MET A 136 -0.72 7.71 -21.85
CA MET A 136 -0.52 9.16 -21.76
C MET A 136 0.21 9.70 -23.00
N ASN A 137 1.22 8.99 -23.48
CA ASN A 137 1.94 9.35 -24.70
C ASN A 137 1.07 9.19 -25.94
N ALA A 138 0.23 8.16 -26.01
CA ALA A 138 -0.72 7.97 -27.10
C ALA A 138 -1.75 9.10 -27.16
N ILE A 139 -2.29 9.52 -26.00
CA ILE A 139 -3.21 10.66 -25.90
C ILE A 139 -2.52 11.95 -26.33
N LYS A 140 -1.31 12.23 -25.83
CA LYS A 140 -0.54 13.41 -26.23
C LYS A 140 -0.22 13.41 -27.71
N GLN A 141 0.17 12.26 -28.26
CA GLN A 141 0.51 12.15 -29.70
C GLN A 141 -0.73 12.15 -30.59
N GLY A 142 -1.85 11.60 -30.14
CA GLY A 142 -3.13 11.62 -30.84
C GLY A 142 -3.74 13.02 -30.94
N ALA A 143 -3.39 13.91 -30.02
CA ALA A 143 -3.82 15.31 -30.06
C ALA A 143 -3.11 16.13 -31.16
N PHE A 144 -1.99 15.62 -31.70
CA PHE A 144 -1.27 16.29 -32.78
C PHE A 144 -1.61 15.67 -34.14
N ILE A 145 -2.24 16.43 -35.00
CA ILE A 145 -2.43 16.06 -36.39
C ILE A 145 -1.06 16.04 -37.07
N ARG A 146 -0.67 14.88 -37.60
CA ARG A 146 0.61 14.72 -38.30
C ARG A 146 0.37 14.59 -39.78
N PHE A 147 1.19 15.28 -40.55
CA PHE A 147 1.18 15.23 -41.99
C PHE A 147 2.53 14.80 -42.53
N ILE A 148 2.52 14.03 -43.61
CA ILE A 148 3.69 13.81 -44.46
C ILE A 148 3.47 14.62 -45.73
N GLY A 149 4.35 15.61 -45.94
CA GLY A 149 4.39 16.39 -47.17
C GLY A 149 5.51 15.92 -48.09
N LYS A 150 5.20 15.60 -49.33
CA LYS A 150 6.16 15.33 -50.40
C LYS A 150 6.52 16.66 -51.08
N LEU A 151 7.78 17.07 -51.03
CA LEU A 151 8.22 18.28 -51.71
C LEU A 151 8.31 18.07 -53.22
N SER A 152 7.91 19.08 -54.00
CA SER A 152 7.89 19.06 -55.45
C SER A 152 9.30 19.09 -56.09
N GLN A 153 10.29 19.56 -55.33
CA GLN A 153 11.69 19.65 -55.80
C GLN A 153 12.63 19.17 -54.70
N ASN A 154 13.81 18.66 -55.11
CA ASN A 154 14.87 18.26 -54.20
C ASN A 154 15.48 19.50 -53.55
N ARG A 155 15.29 19.69 -52.23
CA ARG A 155 15.73 20.84 -51.46
C ARG A 155 16.72 20.42 -50.39
N ASN A 156 17.57 21.39 -49.94
CA ASN A 156 18.49 21.18 -48.84
C ASN A 156 17.75 20.98 -47.52
N ASP A 157 18.42 20.47 -46.51
CA ASP A 157 17.81 20.19 -45.20
C ASP A 157 17.25 21.45 -44.50
N LYS A 158 17.93 22.61 -44.69
CA LYS A 158 17.42 23.89 -44.15
C LYS A 158 16.09 24.33 -44.76
N ASP A 159 15.96 24.15 -46.08
CA ASP A 159 14.71 24.51 -46.77
C ASP A 159 13.58 23.56 -46.41
N ARG A 160 13.88 22.27 -46.14
CA ARG A 160 12.91 21.28 -45.65
C ARG A 160 12.43 21.65 -44.24
N GLU A 161 13.35 22.04 -43.37
CA GLU A 161 13.01 22.44 -42.01
C GLU A 161 12.18 23.73 -41.98
N GLN A 162 12.49 24.69 -42.84
CA GLN A 162 11.74 25.93 -42.96
C GLN A 162 10.33 25.65 -43.51
N ALA A 163 10.19 24.85 -44.55
CA ALA A 163 8.88 24.47 -45.11
C ALA A 163 7.99 23.74 -44.07
N ALA A 164 8.59 22.86 -43.23
CA ALA A 164 7.90 22.19 -42.13
C ALA A 164 7.42 23.18 -41.03
N LYS A 165 8.27 24.16 -40.69
CA LYS A 165 7.91 25.22 -39.72
C LYS A 165 6.77 26.10 -40.23
N ASP A 166 6.82 26.49 -41.48
CA ASP A 166 5.82 27.35 -42.10
C ASP A 166 4.49 26.61 -42.24
N PHE A 167 4.51 25.32 -42.56
CA PHE A 167 3.31 24.47 -42.59
C PHE A 167 2.70 24.28 -41.20
N ASN A 168 3.50 23.97 -40.18
CA ASN A 168 3.05 23.85 -38.79
C ASN A 168 2.43 25.15 -38.28
N LYS A 169 2.98 26.30 -38.65
CA LYS A 169 2.47 27.61 -38.26
C LYS A 169 1.09 27.91 -38.88
N GLN A 170 0.79 27.36 -40.07
CA GLN A 170 -0.52 27.48 -40.68
C GLN A 170 -1.58 26.54 -40.06
N LEU A 171 -1.12 25.43 -39.44
CA LEU A 171 -1.98 24.47 -38.76
C LEU A 171 -2.24 24.84 -37.29
N ASP A 172 -1.66 25.92 -36.79
CA ASP A 172 -1.87 26.39 -35.42
C ASP A 172 -3.36 26.77 -35.23
N PRO A 173 -4.07 26.22 -34.24
CA PRO A 173 -5.48 26.50 -33.98
C PRO A 173 -5.76 27.98 -33.69
N SER A 174 -4.74 28.77 -33.31
CA SER A 174 -4.85 30.21 -33.11
C SER A 174 -4.94 31.00 -34.44
N ASN A 175 -4.60 30.41 -35.58
CA ASN A 175 -4.79 31.00 -36.89
C ASN A 175 -6.22 30.72 -37.39
N ALA A 176 -7.04 31.75 -37.28
CA ALA A 176 -8.47 31.69 -37.61
C ALA A 176 -8.75 31.12 -39.00
N GLY A 177 -9.46 29.98 -39.02
CA GLY A 177 -10.09 29.51 -40.25
C GLY A 177 -9.99 28.04 -40.57
N GLY A 178 -9.11 27.28 -39.98
CA GLY A 178 -9.01 25.83 -40.22
C GLY A 178 -8.61 25.41 -41.64
N ILE A 179 -8.20 26.36 -42.48
CA ILE A 179 -7.79 26.11 -43.86
C ILE A 179 -6.27 26.45 -43.95
N ALA A 180 -5.46 25.45 -44.14
CA ALA A 180 -4.03 25.64 -44.50
C ALA A 180 -3.95 25.78 -46.02
N VAL A 181 -3.52 26.94 -46.48
CA VAL A 181 -3.22 27.18 -47.90
C VAL A 181 -1.73 27.01 -48.08
N TYR A 182 -1.33 26.07 -48.94
CA TYR A 182 0.08 25.85 -49.28
C TYR A 182 0.34 26.12 -50.77
N ASP A 183 1.43 26.77 -51.07
CA ASP A 183 1.90 26.99 -52.41
C ASP A 183 2.51 25.70 -52.98
N ARG A 184 2.83 25.66 -54.28
CA ARG A 184 3.46 24.52 -55.00
C ARG A 184 4.75 23.93 -54.37
N ILE A 185 4.96 24.15 -53.10
CA ILE A 185 6.04 23.60 -52.34
C ILE A 185 5.88 22.08 -52.08
N PHE A 186 4.64 21.64 -51.93
CA PHE A 186 4.28 20.24 -51.71
C PHE A 186 3.51 19.65 -52.90
N ASP A 187 3.96 18.50 -53.40
CA ASP A 187 3.24 17.74 -54.42
C ASP A 187 2.08 16.97 -53.84
N ASP A 188 2.23 16.47 -52.65
CA ASP A 188 1.21 15.66 -51.91
C ASP A 188 1.40 15.87 -50.43
N VAL A 189 0.26 15.97 -49.71
CA VAL A 189 0.23 16.06 -48.25
C VAL A 189 -0.74 15.02 -47.73
N LYS A 190 -0.24 14.01 -47.04
CA LYS A 190 -1.08 12.96 -46.43
C LYS A 190 -1.13 13.11 -44.95
N GLN A 191 -2.32 13.09 -44.41
CA GLN A 191 -2.53 12.99 -42.99
C GLN A 191 -2.14 11.58 -42.52
N ILE A 192 -1.24 11.53 -41.52
CA ILE A 192 -0.97 10.27 -40.83
C ILE A 192 -2.01 10.15 -39.73
N THR A 193 -2.88 9.20 -39.85
CA THR A 193 -3.70 8.77 -38.71
C THR A 193 -2.80 7.93 -37.81
N PRO A 194 -2.40 8.43 -36.63
CA PRO A 194 -1.64 7.59 -35.70
C PRO A 194 -2.51 6.37 -35.39
N SER A 195 -1.93 5.17 -35.50
CA SER A 195 -2.57 4.00 -34.91
C SER A 195 -2.67 4.29 -33.43
N SER A 196 -3.87 4.44 -32.92
CA SER A 196 -4.07 4.61 -31.48
C SER A 196 -3.48 3.38 -30.80
N TYR A 197 -2.46 3.58 -29.97
CA TYR A 197 -2.02 2.54 -29.05
C TYR A 197 -3.17 2.35 -28.06
N THR A 198 -3.99 1.36 -28.32
CA THR A 198 -5.02 0.90 -27.39
C THR A 198 -4.38 -0.19 -26.57
N VAL A 199 -4.20 0.07 -25.27
CA VAL A 199 -3.83 -0.97 -24.32
C VAL A 199 -4.93 -2.04 -24.37
N ASP A 200 -4.54 -3.29 -24.47
CA ASP A 200 -5.48 -4.39 -24.39
C ASP A 200 -6.09 -4.43 -22.98
N ALA A 201 -7.38 -4.15 -22.89
CA ALA A 201 -8.12 -4.14 -21.63
C ALA A 201 -7.98 -5.47 -20.86
N ALA A 202 -7.91 -6.60 -21.57
CA ALA A 202 -7.70 -7.90 -20.96
C ALA A 202 -6.30 -8.05 -20.36
N GLN A 203 -5.29 -7.41 -20.94
CA GLN A 203 -3.93 -7.37 -20.37
C GLN A 203 -3.90 -6.51 -19.12
N MET A 204 -4.53 -5.35 -19.10
CA MET A 204 -4.62 -4.47 -17.94
C MET A 204 -5.31 -5.18 -16.77
N GLU A 205 -6.47 -5.77 -17.02
CA GLU A 205 -7.21 -6.56 -16.02
C GLU A 205 -6.36 -7.70 -15.42
N ARG A 206 -5.56 -8.37 -16.23
CA ARG A 206 -4.65 -9.44 -15.77
C ARG A 206 -3.57 -8.89 -14.83
N ILE A 207 -3.02 -7.74 -15.14
CA ILE A 207 -1.97 -7.08 -14.33
C ILE A 207 -2.57 -6.61 -13.00
N GLU A 208 -3.73 -5.97 -13.02
CA GLU A 208 -4.45 -5.56 -11.80
C GLU A 208 -4.79 -6.76 -10.91
N LYS A 209 -5.31 -7.84 -11.50
CA LYS A 209 -5.57 -9.08 -10.76
C LYS A 209 -4.32 -9.70 -10.17
N SER A 210 -3.17 -9.58 -10.83
CA SER A 210 -1.88 -10.03 -10.27
C SER A 210 -1.49 -9.22 -9.03
N ALA A 211 -1.67 -7.89 -9.07
CA ALA A 211 -1.45 -7.04 -7.89
C ALA A 211 -2.41 -7.40 -6.75
N TYR A 212 -3.71 -7.57 -7.02
CA TYR A 212 -4.67 -7.97 -5.99
C TYR A 212 -4.33 -9.31 -5.34
N ARG A 213 -3.89 -10.29 -6.14
CA ARG A 213 -3.46 -11.61 -5.63
C ARG A 213 -2.24 -11.51 -4.72
N PHE A 214 -1.28 -10.64 -5.05
CA PHE A 214 -0.11 -10.43 -4.19
C PHE A 214 -0.51 -9.89 -2.81
N PHE A 215 -1.49 -8.98 -2.75
CA PHE A 215 -2.01 -8.44 -1.49
C PHE A 215 -3.09 -9.33 -0.86
N GLY A 216 -3.42 -10.48 -1.44
CA GLY A 216 -4.46 -11.40 -0.94
C GLY A 216 -5.85 -10.75 -0.91
N THR A 217 -6.14 -9.87 -1.84
CA THR A 217 -7.43 -9.17 -1.96
C THR A 217 -8.03 -9.36 -3.36
N ASN A 218 -9.19 -8.83 -3.59
CA ASN A 218 -9.84 -8.78 -4.89
C ASN A 218 -10.52 -7.42 -5.13
N GLU A 219 -10.98 -7.22 -6.34
CA GLU A 219 -11.64 -5.98 -6.76
C GLU A 219 -12.87 -5.66 -5.91
N ASP A 220 -13.71 -6.65 -5.61
CA ASP A 220 -14.94 -6.46 -4.84
C ASP A 220 -14.67 -5.93 -3.43
N VAL A 221 -13.61 -6.41 -2.79
CA VAL A 221 -13.17 -5.92 -1.47
C VAL A 221 -12.67 -4.48 -1.57
N VAL A 222 -11.90 -4.17 -2.61
CA VAL A 222 -11.35 -2.81 -2.84
C VAL A 222 -12.46 -1.81 -3.11
N LEU A 223 -13.46 -2.19 -3.91
CA LEU A 223 -14.63 -1.36 -4.24
C LEU A 223 -15.74 -1.36 -3.18
N ASN A 224 -15.56 -2.08 -2.06
CA ASN A 224 -16.58 -2.28 -1.02
C ASN A 224 -17.88 -2.90 -1.56
N LYS A 225 -17.77 -3.79 -2.55
CA LYS A 225 -18.89 -4.54 -3.14
C LYS A 225 -18.88 -6.02 -2.75
N ALA A 226 -17.92 -6.42 -1.90
CA ALA A 226 -17.77 -7.79 -1.47
C ALA A 226 -19.04 -8.29 -0.76
N ASN A 227 -19.49 -9.46 -1.13
CA ASN A 227 -20.52 -10.18 -0.38
C ASN A 227 -19.94 -10.73 0.93
N GLU A 228 -20.79 -11.29 1.79
CA GLU A 228 -20.40 -11.79 3.10
C GLU A 228 -19.30 -12.87 3.02
N ASP A 229 -19.43 -13.81 2.07
CA ASP A 229 -18.45 -14.91 1.91
C ASP A 229 -17.10 -14.39 1.43
N THR A 230 -17.09 -13.50 0.44
CA THR A 230 -15.87 -12.87 -0.08
C THR A 230 -15.19 -12.03 0.99
N TYR A 231 -15.96 -11.29 1.77
CA TYR A 231 -15.43 -10.50 2.86
C TYR A 231 -14.86 -11.37 3.97
N ASN A 232 -15.55 -12.45 4.38
CA ASN A 232 -15.08 -13.38 5.39
C ASN A 232 -13.78 -14.06 4.95
N ALA A 233 -13.68 -14.50 3.70
CA ALA A 233 -12.45 -15.08 3.17
C ALA A 233 -11.26 -14.10 3.19
N PHE A 234 -11.51 -12.84 2.82
CA PHE A 234 -10.49 -11.78 2.93
C PHE A 234 -10.10 -11.51 4.38
N TYR A 235 -11.09 -11.45 5.29
CA TYR A 235 -10.85 -11.21 6.70
C TYR A 235 -9.99 -12.31 7.31
N GLU A 236 -10.36 -13.57 7.14
CA GLU A 236 -9.63 -14.72 7.68
C GLU A 236 -8.21 -14.84 7.10
N GLY A 237 -8.07 -14.64 5.80
CA GLY A 237 -6.76 -14.75 5.14
C GLY A 237 -5.78 -13.62 5.44
N ASN A 238 -6.28 -12.39 5.61
CA ASN A 238 -5.44 -11.19 5.73
C ASN A 238 -5.52 -10.51 7.09
N ILE A 239 -6.73 -10.20 7.55
CA ILE A 239 -6.90 -9.35 8.73
C ILE A 239 -6.69 -10.15 10.00
N GLU A 240 -7.21 -11.37 10.07
CA GLU A 240 -7.06 -12.21 11.25
C GLU A 240 -5.61 -12.66 11.45
N THR A 241 -4.92 -13.05 10.39
CA THR A 241 -3.49 -13.40 10.47
C THR A 241 -2.64 -12.23 10.95
N PHE A 242 -2.93 -11.01 10.47
CA PHE A 242 -2.29 -9.80 10.95
C PHE A 242 -2.62 -9.52 12.43
N ALA A 243 -3.88 -9.67 12.83
CA ALA A 243 -4.34 -9.43 14.21
C ALA A 243 -3.66 -10.36 15.20
N VAL A 244 -3.57 -11.66 14.85
CA VAL A 244 -2.87 -12.67 15.65
C VAL A 244 -1.39 -12.34 15.80
N GLN A 245 -0.71 -12.03 14.70
CA GLN A 245 0.72 -11.67 14.75
C GLN A 245 0.95 -10.41 15.59
N LEU A 246 0.12 -9.37 15.41
CA LEU A 246 0.21 -8.13 16.19
C LEU A 246 0.02 -8.41 17.69
N GLY A 247 -0.94 -9.25 18.04
CA GLY A 247 -1.20 -9.67 19.43
C GLY A 247 0.03 -10.33 20.05
N TYR A 248 0.60 -11.33 19.40
CA TYR A 248 1.80 -12.00 19.89
C TYR A 248 3.00 -11.06 20.02
N VAL A 249 3.24 -10.21 19.05
CA VAL A 249 4.35 -9.25 19.07
C VAL A 249 4.22 -8.27 20.24
N LEU A 250 3.03 -7.66 20.41
CA LEU A 250 2.82 -6.74 21.52
C LEU A 250 2.83 -7.44 22.87
N THR A 251 2.34 -8.67 22.96
CA THR A 251 2.42 -9.50 24.17
C THR A 251 3.90 -9.71 24.56
N ALA A 252 4.73 -10.13 23.61
CA ALA A 252 6.15 -10.38 23.84
C ALA A 252 6.95 -9.12 24.23
N MET A 253 6.55 -7.94 23.69
CA MET A 253 7.16 -6.64 24.04
C MET A 253 6.77 -6.16 25.44
N THR A 254 5.60 -6.55 25.92
CA THR A 254 4.97 -5.98 27.11
C THR A 254 5.21 -6.81 28.36
N TYR A 255 5.10 -8.12 28.20
CA TYR A 255 5.11 -9.07 29.32
C TYR A 255 6.37 -9.92 29.32
N SER A 256 6.86 -10.22 30.53
CA SER A 256 7.89 -11.23 30.74
C SER A 256 7.34 -12.64 30.45
N ARG A 257 8.23 -13.58 30.18
CA ARG A 257 7.85 -15.00 29.96
C ARG A 257 7.01 -15.59 31.10
N ASN A 258 7.28 -15.16 32.34
CA ASN A 258 6.54 -15.62 33.52
C ASN A 258 5.13 -15.07 33.53
N GLU A 259 4.94 -13.80 33.18
CA GLU A 259 3.61 -13.18 33.08
C GLU A 259 2.78 -13.79 31.97
N ILE A 260 3.39 -14.08 30.82
CA ILE A 260 2.72 -14.77 29.69
C ILE A 260 2.28 -16.17 30.14
N ALA A 261 3.12 -16.91 30.87
CA ALA A 261 2.76 -18.23 31.39
C ALA A 261 1.60 -18.20 32.39
N HIS A 262 1.32 -17.04 33.01
CA HIS A 262 0.16 -16.83 33.87
C HIS A 262 -1.08 -16.27 33.14
N GLY A 263 -1.09 -16.31 31.80
CA GLY A 263 -2.25 -15.95 30.98
C GLY A 263 -2.38 -14.45 30.70
N ASN A 264 -1.30 -13.67 30.85
CA ASN A 264 -1.32 -12.27 30.40
C ASN A 264 -0.99 -12.21 28.89
N GLU A 265 -1.93 -11.71 28.13
CA GLU A 265 -1.79 -11.60 26.68
C GLU A 265 -2.56 -10.40 26.14
N ILE A 266 -2.14 -9.93 24.96
CA ILE A 266 -2.81 -8.90 24.19
C ILE A 266 -3.35 -9.56 22.92
N MET A 267 -4.65 -9.49 22.73
CA MET A 267 -5.32 -9.99 21.53
C MET A 267 -5.94 -8.86 20.75
N PHE A 268 -6.14 -9.07 19.47
CA PHE A 268 -6.89 -8.15 18.63
C PHE A 268 -8.05 -8.91 17.99
N SER A 269 -9.26 -8.46 18.27
CA SER A 269 -10.47 -9.03 17.71
C SER A 269 -11.25 -8.00 16.90
N ALA A 270 -12.09 -8.46 15.97
CA ALA A 270 -13.09 -7.64 15.31
C ALA A 270 -14.46 -8.24 15.55
N ASN A 271 -15.44 -7.37 15.69
CA ASN A 271 -16.83 -7.81 15.77
C ASN A 271 -17.29 -8.31 14.38
N ARG A 272 -17.21 -9.62 14.15
CA ARG A 272 -17.61 -10.25 12.87
C ARG A 272 -19.08 -10.00 12.53
N LEU A 273 -19.95 -9.90 13.54
CA LEU A 273 -21.38 -9.58 13.34
C LEU A 273 -21.60 -8.20 12.73
N GLU A 274 -20.69 -7.25 12.91
CA GLU A 274 -20.81 -5.92 12.31
C GLU A 274 -20.81 -5.99 10.78
N PHE A 275 -20.12 -6.97 10.22
CA PHE A 275 -19.96 -7.17 8.77
C PHE A 275 -20.93 -8.21 8.19
N ALA A 276 -21.63 -8.94 9.03
CA ALA A 276 -22.64 -9.90 8.59
C ALA A 276 -23.80 -9.20 7.86
N SER A 277 -24.39 -9.90 6.91
CA SER A 277 -25.57 -9.41 6.20
C SER A 277 -26.73 -9.16 7.17
N ASN A 278 -27.66 -8.30 6.79
CA ASN A 278 -28.85 -8.07 7.61
C ASN A 278 -29.66 -9.36 7.82
N THR A 279 -29.62 -10.28 6.85
CA THR A 279 -30.25 -11.59 6.95
C THR A 279 -29.59 -12.45 8.03
N THR A 280 -28.24 -12.51 8.02
CA THR A 280 -27.47 -13.23 9.04
C THR A 280 -27.65 -12.62 10.41
N LYS A 281 -27.67 -11.29 10.54
CA LYS A 281 -27.94 -10.59 11.81
C LYS A 281 -29.31 -10.93 12.34
N LEU A 282 -30.33 -10.92 11.48
CA LEU A 282 -31.69 -11.28 11.86
C LEU A 282 -31.77 -12.74 12.29
N ALA A 283 -31.15 -13.66 11.55
CA ALA A 283 -31.14 -15.09 11.90
C ALA A 283 -30.48 -15.36 13.26
N VAL A 284 -29.35 -14.72 13.54
CA VAL A 284 -28.66 -14.81 14.83
C VAL A 284 -29.52 -14.22 15.94
N SER A 285 -30.10 -13.04 15.74
CA SER A 285 -30.98 -12.40 16.74
C SER A 285 -32.20 -13.25 17.04
N THR A 286 -32.83 -13.82 16.02
CA THR A 286 -34.00 -14.73 16.21
C THR A 286 -33.58 -15.99 16.94
N ALA A 287 -32.45 -16.61 16.58
CA ALA A 287 -31.97 -17.81 17.26
C ALA A 287 -31.60 -17.57 18.73
N LEU A 288 -31.08 -16.38 19.08
CA LEU A 288 -30.79 -16.00 20.46
C LEU A 288 -32.11 -15.74 21.26
N PHE A 289 -33.09 -15.08 20.64
CA PHE A 289 -34.39 -14.84 21.21
C PHE A 289 -35.12 -16.15 21.49
N ASP A 290 -35.17 -17.09 20.54
CA ASP A 290 -35.83 -18.39 20.69
C ASP A 290 -35.20 -19.26 21.79
N ARG A 291 -33.90 -19.04 22.08
CA ARG A 291 -33.21 -19.73 23.19
C ARG A 291 -33.27 -19.00 24.52
N GLY A 292 -33.98 -17.89 24.61
CA GLY A 292 -34.18 -17.12 25.85
C GLY A 292 -32.89 -16.45 26.37
N ILE A 293 -31.92 -16.17 25.48
CA ILE A 293 -30.66 -15.54 25.84
C ILE A 293 -30.77 -14.00 25.80
N TRP A 294 -31.95 -13.51 25.37
CA TRP A 294 -32.28 -12.06 25.30
C TRP A 294 -33.53 -11.79 26.08
#